data_1881c3e7df5f1931bdff9975bd3d145e
#
_entry.id   1881c3e7df5f1931bdff9975bd3d145e
#
_cell.length_a   1.000
_cell.length_b   1.000
_cell.length_c   1.000
_cell.angle_alpha   90.00
_cell.angle_beta   90.00
_cell.angle_gamma   90.00
#
_symmetry.space_group_name_H-M   'P 1'
#
loop_
_entity.id
_entity.type
_entity.pdbx_description
1 polymer ?
#
loop_
_entity_poly.entity_id
_entity_poly.type
_entity_poly.pdbx_seq_one_letter_code
_entity_poly.pdbx_strand_id
1 'polypeptide(L)'
;MPATTTNWKTIAAQHREKQRDAVPAEWLLPEKQLQGLKNTGDGNGSKLIESKAVQRSGLLTEKEIVITEKYTAAELLSKMHSQELSSEEVTVAFSKRASLAQQLTSCLTEIMFKEGIQRAKELDEQLKTTGKLAGPLHGLPISLKDSYRVKGHHATVGYVEFLRQPIPDHNSALVDLLLDAGAVLYCKTNLPQTMMTADSENNIFGRTLNPHNTSLTAGGSTGGEGALVAFRGSPLGVGSDIAGSIRIPSLCCGIYGFKPTSERVPFGGQSEYPFPKDHLPGIAPVGGPMANSIEDLELFMKITLAQRPWNYDPTVVDIPWRDLGEGDAKLTIGIMAEDPEYPLHPPVRRALAKAASALENAGHKLVYLPQDPKRNAGLGGRIGFQLFSIMGPDLDTVSREIGEPLVNSVAIAVHPFANGNFPVPPDLDTPTKLSRLNEVRFEYLKAWQETYRDNKLDVILAPGAVTTAIPHDTYGVPIYTLMWNVLDFPAGIIPFGKSSKFEDSEHVKAKAPFDPDYIPEATDGAPTAIQIIAPRYRDEECLRAMRIVDKTIRNSRAEKL
;
A
#
# COMPACT_ATOMS: atom_id res chain seq x y z
N MET A 1 -8.24 -33.05 -30.65
CA MET A 1 -6.82 -32.69 -30.69
C MET A 1 -6.48 -32.20 -29.28
N PRO A 2 -5.42 -32.69 -28.62
CA PRO A 2 -5.01 -32.11 -27.35
C PRO A 2 -4.62 -30.65 -27.64
N ALA A 3 -5.24 -29.71 -26.93
CA ALA A 3 -4.84 -28.32 -26.97
C ALA A 3 -3.35 -28.27 -26.61
N THR A 4 -2.52 -27.73 -27.49
CA THR A 4 -1.12 -27.42 -27.18
C THR A 4 -1.15 -26.45 -26.02
N THR A 5 -0.88 -26.95 -24.81
CA THR A 5 -0.74 -26.14 -23.60
C THR A 5 0.42 -25.17 -23.83
N THR A 6 0.10 -23.95 -24.23
CA THR A 6 1.12 -22.90 -24.38
C THR A 6 1.82 -22.74 -23.04
N ASN A 7 3.14 -22.87 -23.04
CA ASN A 7 3.95 -22.79 -21.83
C ASN A 7 3.72 -21.42 -21.14
N TRP A 8 3.49 -21.42 -19.84
CA TRP A 8 3.26 -20.22 -19.05
C TRP A 8 4.34 -19.13 -19.26
N LYS A 9 5.62 -19.55 -19.47
CA LYS A 9 6.73 -18.62 -19.76
C LYS A 9 6.53 -17.83 -21.04
N THR A 10 5.98 -18.49 -22.07
CA THR A 10 5.67 -17.85 -23.36
C THR A 10 4.55 -16.83 -23.20
N ILE A 11 3.49 -17.17 -22.47
CA ILE A 11 2.36 -16.28 -22.19
C ILE A 11 2.86 -15.03 -21.44
N ALA A 12 3.61 -15.22 -20.37
CA ALA A 12 4.18 -14.13 -19.58
C ALA A 12 5.13 -13.24 -20.42
N ALA A 13 5.97 -13.83 -21.26
CA ALA A 13 6.89 -13.09 -22.12
C ALA A 13 6.15 -12.23 -23.15
N GLN A 14 5.13 -12.78 -23.83
CA GLN A 14 4.30 -12.04 -24.79
C GLN A 14 3.57 -10.89 -24.12
N HIS A 15 3.07 -11.08 -22.90
CA HIS A 15 2.40 -10.00 -22.17
C HIS A 15 3.38 -8.88 -21.79
N ARG A 16 4.57 -9.21 -21.29
CA ARG A 16 5.63 -8.20 -21.02
C ARG A 16 6.03 -7.41 -22.27
N GLU A 17 6.14 -8.07 -23.41
CA GLU A 17 6.42 -7.41 -24.70
C GLU A 17 5.31 -6.42 -25.07
N LYS A 18 4.04 -6.85 -24.98
CA LYS A 18 2.88 -5.98 -25.18
C LYS A 18 2.93 -4.74 -24.28
N GLN A 19 3.25 -4.91 -22.99
CA GLN A 19 3.36 -3.80 -22.06
C GLN A 19 4.55 -2.87 -22.38
N ARG A 20 5.68 -3.42 -22.79
CA ARG A 20 6.82 -2.62 -23.26
C ARG A 20 6.47 -1.78 -24.48
N ASP A 21 5.76 -2.36 -25.45
CA ASP A 21 5.35 -1.68 -26.69
C ASP A 21 4.27 -0.60 -26.44
N ALA A 22 3.57 -0.65 -25.30
CA ALA A 22 2.65 0.39 -24.88
C ALA A 22 3.36 1.67 -24.39
N VAL A 23 4.66 1.57 -24.05
CA VAL A 23 5.50 2.73 -23.72
C VAL A 23 5.94 3.42 -25.01
N PRO A 24 5.78 4.76 -25.15
CA PRO A 24 6.36 5.50 -26.26
C PRO A 24 7.87 5.23 -26.38
N ALA A 25 8.34 4.96 -27.59
CA ALA A 25 9.73 4.54 -27.83
C ALA A 25 10.75 5.57 -27.35
N GLU A 26 10.42 6.85 -27.44
CA GLU A 26 11.24 7.98 -26.97
C GLU A 26 11.34 8.08 -25.43
N TRP A 27 10.51 7.33 -24.70
CA TRP A 27 10.58 7.26 -23.22
C TRP A 27 11.37 6.04 -22.73
N LEU A 28 11.76 5.15 -23.63
CA LEU A 28 12.61 4.02 -23.33
C LEU A 28 14.09 4.43 -23.37
N LEU A 29 14.76 4.30 -22.23
CA LEU A 29 16.17 4.62 -22.13
C LEU A 29 17.06 3.49 -22.68
N PRO A 30 18.20 3.81 -23.34
CA PRO A 30 19.17 2.81 -23.73
C PRO A 30 19.68 2.00 -22.54
N GLU A 31 19.95 0.71 -22.71
CA GLU A 31 20.41 -0.19 -21.63
C GLU A 31 21.65 0.34 -20.91
N LYS A 32 22.64 0.89 -21.65
CA LYS A 32 23.83 1.51 -21.07
C LYS A 32 23.51 2.65 -20.10
N GLN A 33 22.49 3.45 -20.42
CA GLN A 33 22.04 4.55 -19.55
C GLN A 33 21.32 4.02 -18.31
N LEU A 34 20.45 3.00 -18.48
CA LEU A 34 19.80 2.35 -17.34
C LEU A 34 20.81 1.75 -16.35
N GLN A 35 21.83 1.06 -16.88
CA GLN A 35 22.91 0.52 -16.04
C GLN A 35 23.68 1.65 -15.32
N GLY A 36 23.93 2.77 -16.00
CA GLY A 36 24.53 3.96 -15.39
C GLY A 36 23.70 4.57 -14.26
N LEU A 37 22.37 4.55 -14.38
CA LEU A 37 21.45 5.01 -13.33
C LEU A 37 21.42 4.05 -12.13
N LYS A 38 21.52 2.74 -12.37
CA LYS A 38 21.55 1.69 -11.36
C LYS A 38 22.89 1.61 -10.62
N ASN A 39 23.98 2.06 -11.22
CA ASN A 39 25.29 2.04 -10.57
C ASN A 39 25.43 3.22 -9.60
N THR A 40 25.19 2.99 -8.33
CA THR A 40 25.28 4.00 -7.25
C THR A 40 26.52 3.83 -6.34
N GLY A 41 27.42 2.87 -6.64
CA GLY A 41 28.81 2.85 -6.16
C GLY A 41 29.15 2.01 -4.94
N ASP A 42 28.17 1.47 -4.18
CA ASP A 42 28.45 0.74 -2.92
C ASP A 42 28.19 -0.78 -2.96
N GLY A 43 27.74 -1.30 -4.10
CA GLY A 43 27.53 -2.75 -4.28
C GLY A 43 26.30 -3.33 -3.59
N ASN A 44 25.61 -2.58 -2.75
CA ASN A 44 24.44 -3.01 -1.97
C ASN A 44 23.11 -2.47 -2.55
N GLY A 45 22.83 -2.79 -3.82
CA GLY A 45 21.66 -2.27 -4.51
C GLY A 45 21.84 -0.84 -5.03
N SER A 46 20.81 -0.31 -5.67
CA SER A 46 20.81 1.03 -6.25
C SER A 46 19.94 1.98 -5.43
N LYS A 47 20.49 3.12 -5.04
CA LYS A 47 19.79 4.19 -4.29
C LYS A 47 19.22 5.22 -5.27
N LEU A 48 18.14 4.87 -5.98
CA LEU A 48 17.64 5.63 -7.13
C LEU A 48 17.16 7.04 -6.77
N ILE A 49 16.51 7.21 -5.62
CA ILE A 49 16.03 8.52 -5.14
C ILE A 49 17.19 9.38 -4.71
N GLU A 50 18.08 8.85 -3.88
CA GLU A 50 19.25 9.60 -3.36
C GLU A 50 20.20 10.01 -4.47
N SER A 51 20.44 9.14 -5.45
CA SER A 51 21.28 9.41 -6.61
C SER A 51 20.63 10.30 -7.65
N LYS A 52 19.42 10.81 -7.41
CA LYS A 52 18.68 11.67 -8.33
C LYS A 52 18.53 11.04 -9.73
N ALA A 53 18.12 9.76 -9.77
CA ALA A 53 18.00 9.01 -11.03
C ALA A 53 17.09 9.70 -12.06
N VAL A 54 16.04 10.41 -11.61
CA VAL A 54 15.11 11.16 -12.48
C VAL A 54 15.85 12.27 -13.21
N GLN A 55 16.57 13.13 -12.51
CA GLN A 55 17.34 14.23 -13.08
C GLN A 55 18.47 13.71 -14.00
N ARG A 56 19.18 12.66 -13.56
CA ARG A 56 20.25 12.01 -14.33
C ARG A 56 19.76 11.30 -15.59
N SER A 57 18.50 10.92 -15.64
CA SER A 57 17.93 10.25 -16.82
C SER A 57 17.79 11.18 -18.02
N GLY A 58 17.61 12.48 -17.79
CA GLY A 58 17.33 13.46 -18.85
C GLY A 58 16.01 13.23 -19.59
N LEU A 59 15.17 12.32 -19.12
CA LEU A 59 13.88 11.99 -19.78
C LEU A 59 12.82 13.08 -19.56
N LEU A 60 12.78 13.66 -18.37
CA LEU A 60 11.82 14.70 -17.99
C LEU A 60 12.42 16.09 -18.17
N THR A 61 11.62 17.01 -18.70
CA THR A 61 11.95 18.45 -18.71
C THR A 61 11.91 19.03 -17.28
N GLU A 62 12.49 20.21 -17.07
CA GLU A 62 12.42 20.91 -15.77
C GLU A 62 10.97 21.15 -15.32
N LYS A 63 10.07 21.54 -16.25
CA LYS A 63 8.64 21.72 -15.95
C LYS A 63 8.00 20.42 -15.48
N GLU A 64 8.25 19.31 -16.15
CA GLU A 64 7.72 17.98 -15.77
C GLU A 64 8.28 17.50 -14.43
N ILE A 65 9.55 17.81 -14.12
CA ILE A 65 10.13 17.56 -12.79
C ILE A 65 9.40 18.37 -11.72
N VAL A 66 9.15 19.66 -11.96
CA VAL A 66 8.40 20.50 -11.03
C VAL A 66 6.99 19.98 -10.81
N ILE A 67 6.26 19.62 -11.89
CA ILE A 67 4.91 19.05 -11.81
C ILE A 67 4.90 17.79 -10.92
N THR A 68 5.86 16.90 -11.09
CA THR A 68 5.86 15.61 -10.39
C THR A 68 6.49 15.67 -8.98
N GLU A 69 7.32 16.68 -8.66
CA GLU A 69 8.04 16.74 -7.38
C GLU A 69 7.50 17.78 -6.40
N LYS A 70 6.95 18.90 -6.89
CA LYS A 70 6.65 20.05 -6.05
C LYS A 70 5.19 20.13 -5.61
N TYR A 71 4.27 19.52 -6.36
CA TYR A 71 2.85 19.66 -6.09
C TYR A 71 2.25 18.38 -5.48
N THR A 72 1.36 18.56 -4.51
CA THR A 72 0.44 17.54 -4.01
C THR A 72 -0.67 17.28 -5.03
N ALA A 73 -1.44 16.20 -4.88
CA ALA A 73 -2.59 15.95 -5.75
C ALA A 73 -3.64 17.07 -5.63
N ALA A 74 -3.85 17.61 -4.42
CA ALA A 74 -4.74 18.74 -4.19
C ALA A 74 -4.28 20.01 -4.91
N GLU A 75 -2.98 20.33 -4.88
CA GLU A 75 -2.41 21.47 -5.59
C GLU A 75 -2.47 21.29 -7.12
N LEU A 76 -2.22 20.08 -7.63
CA LEU A 76 -2.38 19.76 -9.05
C LEU A 76 -3.82 19.96 -9.51
N LEU A 77 -4.81 19.48 -8.75
CA LEU A 77 -6.22 19.73 -9.03
C LEU A 77 -6.54 21.22 -9.09
N SER A 78 -6.09 22.00 -8.10
CA SER A 78 -6.28 23.45 -8.10
C SER A 78 -5.71 24.10 -9.35
N LYS A 79 -4.49 23.72 -9.77
CA LYS A 79 -3.84 24.27 -10.97
C LYS A 79 -4.51 23.84 -12.27
N MET A 80 -5.03 22.62 -12.36
CA MET A 80 -5.80 22.16 -13.53
C MET A 80 -7.18 22.83 -13.59
N HIS A 81 -7.87 22.97 -12.46
CA HIS A 81 -9.16 23.67 -12.40
C HIS A 81 -9.05 25.15 -12.75
N SER A 82 -7.94 25.80 -12.38
CA SER A 82 -7.64 27.19 -12.78
C SER A 82 -7.04 27.34 -14.18
N GLN A 83 -6.80 26.23 -14.88
CA GLN A 83 -6.15 26.18 -16.20
C GLN A 83 -4.71 26.76 -16.21
N GLU A 84 -4.02 26.79 -15.06
CA GLU A 84 -2.59 27.09 -14.95
C GLU A 84 -1.76 25.94 -15.52
N LEU A 85 -2.22 24.69 -15.32
CA LEU A 85 -1.72 23.48 -15.95
C LEU A 85 -2.87 22.81 -16.71
N SER A 86 -2.57 22.15 -17.82
CA SER A 86 -3.55 21.27 -18.46
C SER A 86 -3.50 19.87 -17.87
N SER A 87 -4.62 19.14 -17.94
CA SER A 87 -4.68 17.72 -17.57
C SER A 87 -3.71 16.88 -18.41
N GLU A 88 -3.56 17.25 -19.70
CA GLU A 88 -2.59 16.62 -20.61
C GLU A 88 -1.16 16.80 -20.11
N GLU A 89 -0.74 18.04 -19.78
CA GLU A 89 0.63 18.31 -19.28
C GLU A 89 0.95 17.49 -18.03
N VAL A 90 0.00 17.45 -17.07
CA VAL A 90 0.16 16.70 -15.82
C VAL A 90 0.24 15.20 -16.12
N THR A 91 -0.67 14.67 -16.94
CA THR A 91 -0.71 13.23 -17.26
C THR A 91 0.55 12.79 -18.03
N VAL A 92 1.06 13.60 -18.97
CA VAL A 92 2.31 13.32 -19.70
C VAL A 92 3.49 13.29 -18.72
N ALA A 93 3.61 14.26 -17.82
CA ALA A 93 4.71 14.31 -16.85
C ALA A 93 4.74 13.07 -15.95
N PHE A 94 3.59 12.66 -15.39
CA PHE A 94 3.50 11.46 -14.57
C PHE A 94 3.69 10.18 -15.38
N SER A 95 3.20 10.09 -16.61
CA SER A 95 3.41 8.93 -17.49
C SER A 95 4.88 8.72 -17.86
N LYS A 96 5.62 9.79 -18.18
CA LYS A 96 7.08 9.73 -18.40
C LYS A 96 7.80 9.24 -17.14
N ARG A 97 7.45 9.80 -15.98
CA ARG A 97 8.08 9.41 -14.72
C ARG A 97 7.75 7.98 -14.32
N ALA A 98 6.51 7.53 -14.56
CA ALA A 98 6.09 6.14 -14.36
C ALA A 98 6.81 5.17 -15.32
N SER A 99 7.03 5.57 -16.57
CA SER A 99 7.85 4.80 -17.52
C SER A 99 9.29 4.63 -17.02
N LEU A 100 9.91 5.68 -16.50
CA LEU A 100 11.26 5.59 -15.90
C LEU A 100 11.25 4.70 -14.65
N ALA A 101 10.25 4.85 -13.76
CA ALA A 101 10.10 4.00 -12.58
C ALA A 101 9.99 2.53 -12.97
N GLN A 102 9.19 2.20 -14.00
CA GLN A 102 9.05 0.84 -14.53
C GLN A 102 10.39 0.27 -14.99
N GLN A 103 11.17 1.02 -15.75
CA GLN A 103 12.47 0.58 -16.26
C GLN A 103 13.51 0.35 -15.15
N LEU A 104 13.37 1.03 -14.02
CA LEU A 104 14.31 0.94 -12.90
C LEU A 104 13.86 0.01 -11.78
N THR A 105 12.54 -0.16 -11.56
CA THR A 105 12.00 -0.86 -10.38
C THR A 105 10.99 -1.96 -10.69
N SER A 106 10.57 -2.14 -11.94
CA SER A 106 9.54 -3.14 -12.32
C SER A 106 8.23 -2.98 -11.53
N CYS A 107 7.76 -1.75 -11.36
CA CYS A 107 6.60 -1.43 -10.51
C CYS A 107 5.25 -1.48 -11.22
N LEU A 108 5.19 -1.54 -12.57
CA LEU A 108 3.94 -1.51 -13.34
C LEU A 108 3.55 -2.89 -13.89
N THR A 109 2.25 -3.05 -14.15
CA THR A 109 1.66 -4.23 -14.81
C THR A 109 1.00 -3.84 -16.14
N GLU A 110 -0.09 -3.07 -16.13
CA GLU A 110 -0.75 -2.57 -17.33
C GLU A 110 -0.37 -1.10 -17.56
N ILE A 111 0.08 -0.81 -18.78
CA ILE A 111 0.52 0.52 -19.21
C ILE A 111 -0.55 1.13 -20.11
N MET A 112 -1.22 2.16 -19.63
CA MET A 112 -2.36 2.82 -20.27
C MET A 112 -2.04 4.29 -20.59
N PHE A 113 -0.76 4.63 -20.85
CA PHE A 113 -0.32 6.01 -21.03
C PHE A 113 -1.04 6.73 -22.19
N LYS A 114 -1.24 6.05 -23.30
CA LYS A 114 -1.92 6.63 -24.48
C LYS A 114 -3.38 6.94 -24.19
N GLU A 115 -4.08 6.01 -23.56
CA GLU A 115 -5.48 6.15 -23.15
C GLU A 115 -5.64 7.25 -22.10
N GLY A 116 -4.74 7.29 -21.10
CA GLY A 116 -4.73 8.32 -20.09
C GLY A 116 -4.51 9.72 -20.67
N ILE A 117 -3.54 9.89 -21.57
CA ILE A 117 -3.26 11.17 -22.24
C ILE A 117 -4.45 11.58 -23.11
N GLN A 118 -5.08 10.63 -23.83
CA GLN A 118 -6.25 10.92 -24.66
C GLN A 118 -7.42 11.41 -23.78
N ARG A 119 -7.70 10.73 -22.65
CA ARG A 119 -8.73 11.18 -21.70
C ARG A 119 -8.41 12.55 -21.11
N ALA A 120 -7.16 12.83 -20.76
CA ALA A 120 -6.75 14.13 -20.27
C ALA A 120 -7.04 15.25 -21.26
N LYS A 121 -6.75 15.04 -22.58
CA LYS A 121 -7.10 15.97 -23.66
C LYS A 121 -8.62 16.21 -23.76
N GLU A 122 -9.41 15.15 -23.66
CA GLU A 122 -10.87 15.25 -23.70
C GLU A 122 -11.41 16.06 -22.52
N LEU A 123 -10.83 15.90 -21.34
CA LEU A 123 -11.18 16.68 -20.14
C LEU A 123 -10.79 18.16 -20.30
N ASP A 124 -9.59 18.44 -20.81
CA ASP A 124 -9.16 19.82 -21.10
C ASP A 124 -10.08 20.50 -22.11
N GLU A 125 -10.46 19.81 -23.19
CA GLU A 125 -11.39 20.34 -24.20
C GLU A 125 -12.81 20.53 -23.63
N GLN A 126 -13.28 19.60 -22.78
CA GLN A 126 -14.55 19.78 -22.06
C GLN A 126 -14.54 21.05 -21.19
N LEU A 127 -13.49 21.24 -20.37
CA LEU A 127 -13.37 22.41 -19.51
C LEU A 127 -13.32 23.71 -20.32
N LYS A 128 -12.53 23.72 -21.39
CA LYS A 128 -12.39 24.88 -22.28
C LYS A 128 -13.70 25.25 -22.99
N THR A 129 -14.45 24.25 -23.47
CA THR A 129 -15.67 24.50 -24.27
C THR A 129 -16.91 24.76 -23.42
N THR A 130 -17.02 24.11 -22.25
CA THR A 130 -18.21 24.17 -21.40
C THR A 130 -18.03 25.03 -20.14
N GLY A 131 -16.79 25.33 -19.74
CA GLY A 131 -16.46 25.92 -18.46
C GLY A 131 -16.78 25.04 -17.26
N LYS A 132 -17.05 23.73 -17.46
CA LYS A 132 -17.45 22.79 -16.41
C LYS A 132 -16.45 21.67 -16.23
N LEU A 133 -16.07 21.42 -14.99
CA LEU A 133 -15.30 20.24 -14.61
C LEU A 133 -16.16 18.96 -14.79
N ALA A 134 -15.53 17.85 -15.16
CA ALA A 134 -16.19 16.54 -15.20
C ALA A 134 -16.53 16.04 -13.79
N GLY A 135 -15.74 16.42 -12.80
CA GLY A 135 -15.93 16.06 -11.40
C GLY A 135 -14.80 16.61 -10.52
N PRO A 136 -14.81 16.29 -9.22
CA PRO A 136 -13.82 16.83 -8.27
C PRO A 136 -12.38 16.33 -8.50
N LEU A 137 -12.19 15.23 -9.23
CA LEU A 137 -10.88 14.69 -9.64
C LEU A 137 -10.52 15.03 -11.09
N HIS A 138 -11.18 16.02 -11.69
CA HIS A 138 -11.02 16.37 -13.10
C HIS A 138 -9.54 16.51 -13.50
N GLY A 139 -9.09 15.58 -14.34
CA GLY A 139 -7.76 15.57 -14.93
C GLY A 139 -6.65 14.97 -14.07
N LEU A 140 -6.91 14.58 -12.81
CA LEU A 140 -5.89 14.03 -11.93
C LEU A 140 -5.48 12.61 -12.37
N PRO A 141 -4.20 12.35 -12.68
CA PRO A 141 -3.72 11.00 -12.94
C PRO A 141 -3.70 10.18 -11.63
N ILE A 142 -4.29 8.98 -11.68
CA ILE A 142 -4.35 8.03 -10.55
C ILE A 142 -3.84 6.68 -11.03
N SER A 143 -2.94 6.05 -10.26
CA SER A 143 -2.49 4.68 -10.46
C SER A 143 -3.29 3.71 -9.60
N LEU A 144 -3.43 2.47 -10.07
CA LEU A 144 -4.24 1.45 -9.43
C LEU A 144 -3.43 0.16 -9.23
N LYS A 145 -3.58 -0.49 -8.09
CA LYS A 145 -3.10 -1.85 -7.90
C LYS A 145 -3.68 -2.79 -8.96
N ASP A 146 -2.90 -3.75 -9.43
CA ASP A 146 -3.30 -4.68 -10.50
C ASP A 146 -4.63 -5.41 -10.27
N SER A 147 -5.03 -5.63 -9.02
CA SER A 147 -6.30 -6.30 -8.69
C SER A 147 -7.55 -5.55 -9.14
N TYR A 148 -7.49 -4.23 -9.30
CA TYR A 148 -8.61 -3.44 -9.81
C TYR A 148 -8.85 -3.73 -11.28
N ARG A 149 -10.07 -4.15 -11.64
CA ARG A 149 -10.45 -4.31 -13.04
C ARG A 149 -10.64 -2.95 -13.68
N VAL A 150 -9.95 -2.76 -14.80
CA VAL A 150 -10.15 -1.64 -15.73
C VAL A 150 -10.56 -2.26 -17.04
N LYS A 151 -11.71 -1.86 -17.57
CA LYS A 151 -12.24 -2.35 -18.84
C LYS A 151 -11.19 -2.29 -19.95
N GLY A 152 -10.97 -3.41 -20.64
CA GLY A 152 -10.00 -3.52 -21.73
C GLY A 152 -8.56 -3.87 -21.28
N HIS A 153 -8.31 -4.02 -19.99
CA HIS A 153 -7.00 -4.35 -19.42
C HIS A 153 -7.07 -5.56 -18.49
N HIS A 154 -6.00 -6.35 -18.42
CA HIS A 154 -5.94 -7.49 -17.51
C HIS A 154 -5.85 -7.05 -16.03
N ALA A 155 -6.33 -7.93 -15.18
CA ALA A 155 -6.14 -7.86 -13.73
C ALA A 155 -5.71 -9.26 -13.28
N THR A 156 -4.39 -9.44 -13.17
CA THR A 156 -3.76 -10.77 -13.14
C THR A 156 -3.63 -11.36 -11.74
N VAL A 157 -3.71 -10.52 -10.70
CA VAL A 157 -3.40 -10.87 -9.31
C VAL A 157 -2.12 -11.71 -9.15
N GLY A 158 -1.18 -11.51 -10.10
CA GLY A 158 0.13 -12.14 -10.12
C GLY A 158 0.18 -13.56 -10.70
N TYR A 159 -0.89 -14.05 -11.30
CA TYR A 159 -0.94 -15.38 -11.92
C TYR A 159 -1.04 -15.33 -13.44
N VAL A 160 -0.24 -16.13 -14.12
CA VAL A 160 -0.24 -16.23 -15.59
C VAL A 160 -1.58 -16.76 -16.12
N GLU A 161 -2.30 -17.59 -15.36
CA GLU A 161 -3.61 -18.12 -15.76
C GLU A 161 -4.62 -17.01 -16.08
N PHE A 162 -4.57 -15.87 -15.38
CA PHE A 162 -5.47 -14.74 -15.67
C PHE A 162 -5.22 -14.08 -17.05
N LEU A 163 -4.03 -14.26 -17.63
CA LEU A 163 -3.74 -13.81 -19.01
C LEU A 163 -4.41 -14.70 -20.07
N ARG A 164 -4.86 -15.90 -19.69
CA ARG A 164 -5.60 -16.82 -20.58
C ARG A 164 -7.11 -16.56 -20.54
N GLN A 165 -7.57 -15.88 -19.51
CA GLN A 165 -8.97 -15.51 -19.35
C GLN A 165 -9.34 -14.32 -20.26
N PRO A 166 -10.62 -14.15 -20.59
CA PRO A 166 -11.07 -12.97 -21.33
C PRO A 166 -10.67 -11.68 -20.61
N ILE A 167 -10.28 -10.68 -21.39
CA ILE A 167 -10.02 -9.34 -20.86
C ILE A 167 -11.31 -8.80 -20.24
N PRO A 168 -11.28 -8.22 -19.03
CA PRO A 168 -12.46 -7.64 -18.40
C PRO A 168 -13.17 -6.62 -19.30
N ASP A 169 -14.48 -6.76 -19.42
CA ASP A 169 -15.37 -5.86 -20.19
C ASP A 169 -16.06 -4.82 -19.30
N HIS A 170 -15.78 -4.83 -18.01
CA HIS A 170 -16.32 -3.94 -16.98
C HIS A 170 -15.20 -3.48 -16.01
N ASN A 171 -15.48 -2.41 -15.28
CA ASN A 171 -14.62 -1.87 -14.25
C ASN A 171 -14.98 -2.44 -12.87
N SER A 172 -14.06 -2.34 -11.91
CA SER A 172 -14.38 -2.43 -10.48
C SER A 172 -15.19 -1.22 -10.04
N ALA A 173 -16.00 -1.36 -9.01
CA ALA A 173 -16.88 -0.30 -8.49
C ALA A 173 -16.13 1.02 -8.18
N LEU A 174 -14.96 0.94 -7.53
CA LEU A 174 -14.15 2.12 -7.27
C LEU A 174 -13.59 2.75 -8.56
N VAL A 175 -13.29 1.96 -9.57
CA VAL A 175 -12.78 2.46 -10.86
C VAL A 175 -13.84 3.29 -11.56
N ASP A 176 -15.10 2.83 -11.60
CA ASP A 176 -16.21 3.61 -12.16
C ASP A 176 -16.41 4.92 -11.39
N LEU A 177 -16.40 4.86 -10.05
CA LEU A 177 -16.52 6.06 -9.21
C LEU A 177 -15.41 7.10 -9.49
N LEU A 178 -14.15 6.66 -9.61
CA LEU A 178 -13.03 7.55 -9.89
C LEU A 178 -13.12 8.18 -11.30
N LEU A 179 -13.55 7.39 -12.30
CA LEU A 179 -13.77 7.88 -13.66
C LEU A 179 -14.91 8.90 -13.73
N ASP A 180 -16.01 8.65 -13.02
CA ASP A 180 -17.14 9.58 -12.92
C ASP A 180 -16.77 10.87 -12.15
N ALA A 181 -15.85 10.76 -11.18
CA ALA A 181 -15.25 11.91 -10.51
C ALA A 181 -14.27 12.72 -11.40
N GLY A 182 -13.97 12.25 -12.62
CA GLY A 182 -13.10 12.94 -13.57
C GLY A 182 -11.63 12.55 -13.53
N ALA A 183 -11.25 11.49 -12.83
CA ALA A 183 -9.88 11.02 -12.77
C ALA A 183 -9.36 10.50 -14.13
N VAL A 184 -8.04 10.51 -14.29
CA VAL A 184 -7.32 9.92 -15.43
C VAL A 184 -6.58 8.68 -14.95
N LEU A 185 -7.00 7.49 -15.41
CA LEU A 185 -6.28 6.24 -15.15
C LEU A 185 -5.24 6.03 -16.24
N TYR A 186 -3.98 5.80 -15.85
CA TYR A 186 -2.88 5.75 -16.83
C TYR A 186 -1.92 4.57 -16.64
N CYS A 187 -1.98 3.86 -15.52
CA CYS A 187 -1.23 2.63 -15.28
C CYS A 187 -1.81 1.81 -14.13
N LYS A 188 -1.49 0.52 -14.14
CA LYS A 188 -1.70 -0.37 -13.00
C LYS A 188 -0.36 -0.85 -12.47
N THR A 189 -0.30 -1.23 -11.20
CA THR A 189 0.93 -1.47 -10.48
C THR A 189 1.06 -2.90 -9.95
N ASN A 190 2.31 -3.35 -9.84
CA ASN A 190 2.68 -4.71 -9.53
C ASN A 190 2.33 -5.12 -8.08
N LEU A 191 2.09 -6.40 -7.92
CA LEU A 191 1.73 -7.07 -6.67
C LEU A 191 2.33 -8.49 -6.63
N PRO A 192 2.38 -9.16 -5.48
CA PRO A 192 2.89 -10.52 -5.42
C PRO A 192 1.88 -11.53 -6.00
N GLN A 193 2.39 -12.64 -6.54
CA GLN A 193 1.58 -13.84 -6.74
C GLN A 193 0.81 -14.14 -5.44
N THR A 194 -0.48 -14.44 -5.50
CA THR A 194 -1.41 -14.63 -4.38
C THR A 194 -1.92 -13.36 -3.68
N MET A 195 -1.28 -12.22 -3.79
CA MET A 195 -1.52 -11.00 -2.98
C MET A 195 -1.34 -11.18 -1.46
N MET A 196 -0.72 -12.27 -1.00
CA MET A 196 -0.63 -12.62 0.43
C MET A 196 0.80 -12.55 1.00
N THR A 197 1.73 -11.91 0.29
CA THR A 197 3.11 -11.72 0.76
C THR A 197 3.51 -10.24 0.82
N ALA A 198 4.52 -9.96 1.63
CA ALA A 198 5.09 -8.62 1.80
C ALA A 198 6.29 -8.35 0.88
N ASP A 199 6.44 -9.11 -0.20
CA ASP A 199 7.43 -8.87 -1.26
C ASP A 199 6.72 -9.04 -2.62
N SER A 200 6.60 -7.95 -3.36
CA SER A 200 5.78 -7.90 -4.59
C SER A 200 6.53 -8.51 -5.77
N GLU A 201 6.38 -9.82 -5.93
CA GLU A 201 6.97 -10.61 -7.02
C GLU A 201 5.96 -11.57 -7.63
N ASN A 202 6.01 -11.73 -8.95
CA ASN A 202 5.28 -12.76 -9.69
C ASN A 202 6.00 -13.17 -10.97
N ASN A 203 5.53 -14.26 -11.60
CA ASN A 203 6.16 -14.79 -12.81
C ASN A 203 5.83 -14.01 -14.10
N ILE A 204 4.88 -13.09 -14.06
CA ILE A 204 4.50 -12.26 -15.22
C ILE A 204 5.46 -11.06 -15.32
N PHE A 205 5.51 -10.22 -14.28
CA PHE A 205 6.16 -8.92 -14.29
C PHE A 205 7.50 -8.91 -13.55
N GLY A 206 7.82 -9.98 -12.82
CA GLY A 206 8.99 -10.06 -11.97
C GLY A 206 8.80 -9.35 -10.62
N ARG A 207 9.91 -9.00 -10.00
CA ARG A 207 9.98 -8.41 -8.66
C ARG A 207 10.03 -6.89 -8.72
N THR A 208 9.19 -6.24 -7.92
CA THR A 208 9.26 -4.80 -7.70
C THR A 208 10.38 -4.46 -6.72
N LEU A 209 11.22 -3.52 -7.12
CA LEU A 209 12.37 -3.07 -6.33
C LEU A 209 12.07 -1.78 -5.57
N ASN A 210 12.63 -1.65 -4.37
CA ASN A 210 12.47 -0.43 -3.58
C ASN A 210 13.34 0.70 -4.13
N PRO A 211 12.80 1.88 -4.48
CA PRO A 211 13.58 2.97 -5.07
C PRO A 211 14.57 3.64 -4.09
N HIS A 212 14.41 3.46 -2.78
CA HIS A 212 15.40 3.90 -1.79
C HIS A 212 16.65 3.03 -1.79
N ASN A 213 16.48 1.71 -1.98
CA ASN A 213 17.56 0.74 -2.17
C ASN A 213 16.98 -0.50 -2.86
N THR A 214 17.42 -0.78 -4.09
CA THR A 214 16.88 -1.89 -4.91
C THR A 214 17.21 -3.30 -4.39
N SER A 215 18.07 -3.44 -3.39
CA SER A 215 18.30 -4.73 -2.69
C SER A 215 17.25 -5.02 -1.62
N LEU A 216 16.37 -4.06 -1.31
CA LEU A 216 15.33 -4.17 -0.31
C LEU A 216 13.97 -4.34 -0.94
N THR A 217 13.06 -4.98 -0.19
CA THR A 217 11.67 -5.14 -0.59
C THR A 217 10.95 -3.78 -0.68
N ALA A 218 10.09 -3.64 -1.68
CA ALA A 218 9.13 -2.53 -1.75
C ALA A 218 7.90 -2.76 -0.85
N GLY A 219 7.88 -3.89 -0.14
CA GLY A 219 6.72 -4.33 0.62
C GLY A 219 5.68 -5.02 -0.27
N GLY A 220 4.56 -5.38 0.33
CA GLY A 220 3.44 -6.03 -0.35
C GLY A 220 2.15 -6.01 0.50
N SER A 221 1.03 -6.34 -0.13
CA SER A 221 0.94 -6.76 -1.54
C SER A 221 0.79 -5.59 -2.53
N THR A 222 0.81 -4.33 -2.11
CA THR A 222 0.70 -3.15 -3.00
C THR A 222 2.10 -2.53 -3.24
N GLY A 223 3.14 -3.37 -3.44
CA GLY A 223 4.53 -2.87 -3.54
C GLY A 223 4.80 -2.06 -4.79
N GLY A 224 4.12 -2.36 -5.90
CA GLY A 224 4.21 -1.56 -7.13
C GLY A 224 3.76 -0.11 -6.92
N GLU A 225 2.65 0.13 -6.21
CA GLU A 225 2.23 1.48 -5.81
C GLU A 225 3.24 2.12 -4.86
N GLY A 226 3.69 1.35 -3.85
CA GLY A 226 4.71 1.84 -2.91
C GLY A 226 5.93 2.39 -3.63
N ALA A 227 6.48 1.62 -4.57
CA ALA A 227 7.65 2.02 -5.37
C ALA A 227 7.34 3.19 -6.31
N LEU A 228 6.19 3.17 -7.01
CA LEU A 228 5.79 4.20 -7.97
C LEU A 228 5.57 5.55 -7.29
N VAL A 229 4.80 5.59 -6.18
CA VAL A 229 4.50 6.81 -5.42
C VAL A 229 5.77 7.36 -4.76
N ALA A 230 6.63 6.50 -4.20
CA ALA A 230 7.93 6.94 -3.65
C ALA A 230 8.85 7.53 -4.71
N PHE A 231 8.82 6.99 -5.93
CA PHE A 231 9.55 7.53 -7.08
C PHE A 231 8.88 8.76 -7.69
N ARG A 232 7.74 9.22 -7.11
CA ARG A 232 6.93 10.33 -7.62
C ARG A 232 6.36 10.07 -9.02
N GLY A 233 6.22 8.81 -9.40
CA GLY A 233 5.60 8.41 -10.67
C GLY A 233 4.07 8.42 -10.64
N SER A 234 3.46 8.59 -9.46
CA SER A 234 2.03 8.86 -9.27
C SER A 234 1.83 9.87 -8.14
N PRO A 235 0.91 10.85 -8.30
CA PRO A 235 0.57 11.78 -7.23
C PRO A 235 -0.33 11.13 -6.17
N LEU A 236 -1.18 10.19 -6.61
CA LEU A 236 -2.13 9.45 -5.79
C LEU A 236 -2.28 8.05 -6.35
N GLY A 237 -1.96 7.04 -5.54
CA GLY A 237 -2.13 5.63 -5.85
C GLY A 237 -3.25 5.00 -5.04
N VAL A 238 -3.85 3.93 -5.55
CA VAL A 238 -4.91 3.17 -4.88
C VAL A 238 -4.48 1.73 -4.67
N GLY A 239 -4.42 1.34 -3.40
CA GLY A 239 -4.09 -0.02 -2.98
C GLY A 239 -5.27 -0.77 -2.38
N SER A 240 -4.99 -2.00 -1.93
CA SER A 240 -5.90 -2.78 -1.09
C SER A 240 -5.18 -3.33 0.13
N ASP A 241 -5.90 -3.54 1.25
CA ASP A 241 -5.32 -3.97 2.52
C ASP A 241 -6.26 -4.96 3.23
N ILE A 242 -5.77 -6.19 3.48
CA ILE A 242 -6.46 -7.21 4.28
C ILE A 242 -5.61 -7.67 5.46
N ALA A 243 -4.27 -7.44 5.39
CA ALA A 243 -3.32 -7.80 6.44
C ALA A 243 -2.19 -6.76 6.60
N GLY A 244 -2.29 -5.62 5.89
CA GLY A 244 -1.26 -4.59 5.86
C GLY A 244 -0.84 -4.17 4.46
N SER A 245 -1.53 -4.61 3.42
CA SER A 245 -1.07 -4.48 2.03
C SER A 245 -1.06 -3.05 1.46
N ILE A 246 -1.60 -2.04 2.12
CA ILE A 246 -1.35 -0.61 1.89
C ILE A 246 -0.22 -0.15 2.81
N ARG A 247 -0.27 -0.49 4.07
CA ARG A 247 0.57 0.02 5.14
C ARG A 247 2.01 -0.49 5.07
N ILE A 248 2.21 -1.77 4.73
CA ILE A 248 3.54 -2.36 4.59
C ILE A 248 4.33 -1.71 3.45
N PRO A 249 3.82 -1.62 2.19
CA PRO A 249 4.55 -0.92 1.16
C PRO A 249 4.75 0.57 1.46
N SER A 250 3.81 1.22 2.16
CA SER A 250 3.98 2.61 2.58
C SER A 250 5.16 2.78 3.54
N LEU A 251 5.28 1.92 4.54
CA LEU A 251 6.43 1.97 5.47
C LEU A 251 7.76 1.59 4.78
N CYS A 252 7.76 0.58 3.90
CA CYS A 252 8.97 0.15 3.20
C CYS A 252 9.49 1.22 2.22
N CYS A 253 8.58 1.93 1.56
CA CYS A 253 8.91 2.93 0.55
C CYS A 253 8.90 4.38 1.08
N GLY A 254 8.64 4.59 2.37
CA GLY A 254 8.71 5.91 3.00
C GLY A 254 7.66 6.90 2.49
N ILE A 255 6.45 6.43 2.24
CA ILE A 255 5.29 7.23 1.82
C ILE A 255 4.16 7.12 2.85
N TYR A 256 3.13 7.95 2.70
CA TYR A 256 1.90 7.84 3.47
C TYR A 256 0.97 6.81 2.84
N GLY A 257 0.27 6.04 3.67
CA GLY A 257 -0.79 5.13 3.24
C GLY A 257 -1.86 5.02 4.29
N PHE A 258 -3.09 4.90 3.88
CA PHE A 258 -4.23 4.83 4.78
C PHE A 258 -5.12 3.62 4.47
N LYS A 259 -5.31 2.77 5.48
CA LYS A 259 -6.30 1.70 5.51
C LYS A 259 -7.57 2.22 6.17
N PRO A 260 -8.63 2.53 5.43
CA PRO A 260 -9.89 2.94 6.04
C PRO A 260 -10.59 1.79 6.77
N THR A 261 -11.65 2.10 7.50
CA THR A 261 -12.63 1.11 7.94
C THR A 261 -13.24 0.42 6.72
N SER A 262 -13.51 -0.88 6.82
CA SER A 262 -14.18 -1.63 5.74
C SER A 262 -15.56 -1.05 5.42
N GLU A 263 -16.05 -1.34 4.21
CA GLU A 263 -17.37 -0.92 3.75
C GLU A 263 -17.55 0.61 3.61
N ARG A 264 -16.47 1.40 3.68
CA ARG A 264 -16.52 2.85 3.40
C ARG A 264 -16.09 3.19 1.96
N VAL A 265 -15.09 2.51 1.44
CA VAL A 265 -14.59 2.67 0.07
C VAL A 265 -15.06 1.47 -0.75
N PRO A 266 -15.62 1.66 -1.96
CA PRO A 266 -16.04 0.55 -2.81
C PRO A 266 -14.90 -0.44 -3.07
N PHE A 267 -15.18 -1.72 -2.86
CA PHE A 267 -14.21 -2.79 -3.05
C PHE A 267 -14.66 -3.82 -4.10
N GLY A 268 -15.95 -3.86 -4.39
CA GLY A 268 -16.57 -4.84 -5.27
C GLY A 268 -16.03 -4.85 -6.70
N GLY A 269 -16.09 -6.02 -7.32
CA GLY A 269 -15.72 -6.22 -8.71
C GLY A 269 -14.22 -6.27 -8.99
N GLN A 270 -13.34 -6.36 -7.98
CA GLN A 270 -11.92 -6.58 -8.20
C GLN A 270 -11.66 -7.99 -8.75
N SER A 271 -10.50 -8.18 -9.37
CA SER A 271 -10.03 -9.52 -9.70
C SER A 271 -9.58 -10.23 -8.44
N GLU A 272 -10.09 -11.40 -8.23
CA GLU A 272 -9.87 -12.20 -7.02
C GLU A 272 -9.52 -13.63 -7.40
N TYR A 273 -8.55 -14.20 -6.71
CA TYR A 273 -8.28 -15.61 -6.75
C TYR A 273 -7.53 -16.04 -5.49
N PRO A 274 -7.76 -17.23 -4.97
CA PRO A 274 -8.74 -18.23 -5.37
C PRO A 274 -10.14 -18.01 -4.75
N PHE A 275 -10.41 -16.86 -4.19
CA PHE A 275 -11.57 -16.62 -3.35
C PHE A 275 -12.49 -15.54 -3.92
N PRO A 276 -13.77 -15.82 -4.13
CA PRO A 276 -14.74 -14.76 -4.19
C PRO A 276 -14.87 -14.14 -2.79
N LYS A 277 -14.19 -12.98 -2.57
CA LYS A 277 -14.04 -12.37 -1.24
C LYS A 277 -15.21 -11.49 -0.83
N ASP A 278 -16.04 -11.10 -1.77
CA ASP A 278 -17.12 -10.12 -1.55
C ASP A 278 -18.16 -10.57 -0.49
N HIS A 279 -18.16 -11.85 -0.13
CA HIS A 279 -19.20 -12.41 0.74
C HIS A 279 -18.70 -13.38 1.82
N LEU A 280 -17.39 -13.43 2.07
CA LEU A 280 -16.85 -14.36 3.07
C LEU A 280 -16.92 -13.79 4.49
N PRO A 281 -17.43 -14.56 5.46
CA PRO A 281 -17.34 -14.19 6.85
C PRO A 281 -15.88 -14.25 7.31
N GLY A 282 -15.31 -13.13 7.75
CA GLY A 282 -13.92 -13.10 8.18
C GLY A 282 -13.36 -11.70 8.29
N ILE A 283 -12.20 -11.48 7.73
CA ILE A 283 -11.57 -10.16 7.63
C ILE A 283 -11.95 -9.55 6.28
N ALA A 284 -12.63 -8.42 6.30
CA ALA A 284 -12.96 -7.69 5.09
C ALA A 284 -11.73 -6.99 4.53
N PRO A 285 -11.39 -7.18 3.24
CA PRO A 285 -10.40 -6.37 2.56
C PRO A 285 -10.93 -4.95 2.33
N VAL A 286 -10.03 -3.97 2.24
CA VAL A 286 -10.39 -2.58 1.99
C VAL A 286 -9.54 -1.98 0.87
N GLY A 287 -10.13 -1.08 0.07
CA GLY A 287 -9.41 -0.18 -0.80
C GLY A 287 -8.98 1.09 -0.04
N GLY A 288 -7.86 1.68 -0.41
CA GLY A 288 -7.42 2.92 0.22
C GLY A 288 -6.25 3.61 -0.48
N PRO A 289 -6.01 4.89 -0.15
CA PRO A 289 -5.03 5.73 -0.83
C PRO A 289 -3.60 5.54 -0.32
N MET A 290 -2.66 5.78 -1.24
CA MET A 290 -1.23 5.89 -0.98
C MET A 290 -0.72 7.17 -1.67
N ALA A 291 -0.01 8.03 -0.95
CA ALA A 291 0.43 9.32 -1.45
C ALA A 291 1.69 9.83 -0.76
N ASN A 292 2.19 10.99 -1.22
CA ASN A 292 3.33 11.67 -0.61
C ASN A 292 2.93 12.74 0.43
N SER A 293 1.62 12.90 0.70
CA SER A 293 1.09 13.80 1.72
C SER A 293 -0.16 13.20 2.39
N ILE A 294 -0.46 13.64 3.62
CA ILE A 294 -1.68 13.21 4.33
C ILE A 294 -2.90 13.90 3.73
N GLU A 295 -2.72 15.11 3.26
CA GLU A 295 -3.76 15.91 2.60
C GLU A 295 -4.33 15.18 1.38
N ASP A 296 -3.49 14.48 0.63
CA ASP A 296 -3.91 13.69 -0.54
C ASP A 296 -4.66 12.41 -0.13
N LEU A 297 -4.30 11.79 1.01
CA LEU A 297 -5.08 10.69 1.58
C LEU A 297 -6.48 11.15 2.01
N GLU A 298 -6.55 12.30 2.67
CA GLU A 298 -7.81 12.93 3.10
C GLU A 298 -8.66 13.35 1.89
N LEU A 299 -8.04 13.93 0.86
CA LEU A 299 -8.68 14.30 -0.40
C LEU A 299 -9.37 13.09 -1.05
N PHE A 300 -8.65 11.96 -1.17
CA PHE A 300 -9.21 10.72 -1.72
C PHE A 300 -10.44 10.27 -0.93
N MET A 301 -10.35 10.22 0.40
CA MET A 301 -11.45 9.78 1.25
C MET A 301 -12.66 10.73 1.15
N LYS A 302 -12.45 12.03 1.21
CA LYS A 302 -13.52 13.05 1.08
C LYS A 302 -14.25 12.90 -0.25
N ILE A 303 -13.52 12.83 -1.35
CA ILE A 303 -14.11 12.75 -2.69
C ILE A 303 -14.86 11.43 -2.87
N THR A 304 -14.23 10.30 -2.52
CA THR A 304 -14.84 8.98 -2.66
C THR A 304 -16.17 8.90 -1.90
N LEU A 305 -16.21 9.38 -0.65
CA LEU A 305 -17.42 9.34 0.16
C LEU A 305 -18.51 10.33 -0.33
N ALA A 306 -18.10 11.46 -0.92
CA ALA A 306 -19.04 12.45 -1.48
C ALA A 306 -19.71 11.96 -2.78
N GLN A 307 -19.10 11.01 -3.52
CA GLN A 307 -19.65 10.45 -4.76
C GLN A 307 -20.75 9.41 -4.56
N ARG A 308 -21.31 9.26 -3.35
CA ARG A 308 -22.35 8.27 -3.02
C ARG A 308 -21.90 6.84 -3.38
N PRO A 309 -20.82 6.33 -2.75
CA PRO A 309 -20.16 5.09 -3.14
C PRO A 309 -21.07 3.86 -3.09
N TRP A 310 -22.15 3.89 -2.30
CA TRP A 310 -23.18 2.84 -2.27
C TRP A 310 -23.97 2.68 -3.59
N ASN A 311 -23.91 3.65 -4.51
CA ASN A 311 -24.47 3.50 -5.84
C ASN A 311 -23.62 2.62 -6.76
N TYR A 312 -22.35 2.42 -6.42
CA TYR A 312 -21.39 1.62 -7.17
C TYR A 312 -21.17 0.24 -6.54
N ASP A 313 -21.26 0.15 -5.22
CA ASP A 313 -20.99 -1.07 -4.46
C ASP A 313 -22.02 -1.24 -3.35
N PRO A 314 -22.87 -2.30 -3.42
CA PRO A 314 -23.95 -2.51 -2.43
C PRO A 314 -23.45 -2.88 -1.03
N THR A 315 -22.16 -3.18 -0.86
CA THR A 315 -21.56 -3.47 0.44
C THR A 315 -21.16 -2.20 1.21
N VAL A 316 -21.16 -1.04 0.54
CA VAL A 316 -20.74 0.22 1.16
C VAL A 316 -21.84 0.78 2.06
N VAL A 317 -21.44 1.16 3.27
CA VAL A 317 -22.32 1.80 4.25
C VAL A 317 -22.36 3.31 3.99
N ASP A 318 -23.57 3.89 3.99
CA ASP A 318 -23.78 5.34 3.84
C ASP A 318 -23.38 6.10 5.12
N ILE A 319 -22.08 6.34 5.27
CA ILE A 319 -21.52 7.18 6.33
C ILE A 319 -20.79 8.35 5.67
N PRO A 320 -21.37 9.56 5.68
CA PRO A 320 -20.75 10.72 5.06
C PRO A 320 -19.44 11.10 5.77
N TRP A 321 -18.58 11.80 5.04
CA TRP A 321 -17.37 12.42 5.62
C TRP A 321 -17.76 13.44 6.69
N ARG A 322 -17.12 13.37 7.85
CA ARG A 322 -17.28 14.36 8.93
C ARG A 322 -16.11 15.33 8.89
N ASP A 323 -16.42 16.61 8.69
CA ASP A 323 -15.40 17.66 8.76
C ASP A 323 -15.08 17.97 10.24
N LEU A 324 -13.89 17.61 10.67
CA LEU A 324 -13.42 17.86 12.04
C LEU A 324 -12.63 19.16 12.18
N GLY A 325 -12.52 19.94 11.11
CA GLY A 325 -11.73 21.17 11.06
C GLY A 325 -10.23 20.97 11.13
N GLU A 326 -9.47 22.06 10.98
CA GLU A 326 -8.00 22.06 10.88
C GLU A 326 -7.27 22.33 12.22
N GLY A 327 -7.97 22.43 13.34
CA GLY A 327 -7.40 22.84 14.62
C GLY A 327 -6.30 21.90 15.15
N ASP A 328 -5.23 22.49 15.70
CA ASP A 328 -4.13 21.80 16.39
C ASP A 328 -4.53 21.37 17.81
N ALA A 329 -5.49 20.47 17.92
CA ALA A 329 -5.93 19.96 19.22
C ALA A 329 -4.82 19.11 19.91
N LYS A 330 -4.71 19.21 21.22
CA LYS A 330 -3.90 18.27 21.99
C LYS A 330 -4.61 16.93 22.06
N LEU A 331 -3.88 15.87 21.74
CA LEU A 331 -4.38 14.50 21.70
C LEU A 331 -3.98 13.75 22.98
N THR A 332 -4.81 12.80 23.37
CA THR A 332 -4.45 11.72 24.30
C THR A 332 -4.08 10.49 23.46
N ILE A 333 -2.81 10.13 23.45
CA ILE A 333 -2.25 9.11 22.55
C ILE A 333 -1.83 7.89 23.36
N GLY A 334 -2.40 6.73 23.07
CA GLY A 334 -1.94 5.46 23.62
C GLY A 334 -0.66 5.01 22.91
N ILE A 335 0.40 4.73 23.65
CA ILE A 335 1.63 4.15 23.12
C ILE A 335 1.54 2.64 23.26
N MET A 336 1.46 1.93 22.12
CA MET A 336 1.33 0.48 22.11
C MET A 336 2.61 -0.18 22.66
N ALA A 337 2.46 -1.13 23.59
CA ALA A 337 3.57 -1.94 24.06
C ALA A 337 4.07 -2.90 22.97
N GLU A 338 5.38 -3.09 22.92
CA GLU A 338 6.00 -4.10 22.06
C GLU A 338 5.56 -5.51 22.47
N ASP A 339 5.19 -6.37 21.51
CA ASP A 339 4.84 -7.77 21.80
C ASP A 339 6.11 -8.60 22.04
N PRO A 340 6.23 -9.31 23.18
CA PRO A 340 7.42 -10.11 23.48
C PRO A 340 7.67 -11.28 22.51
N GLU A 341 6.62 -11.80 21.85
CA GLU A 341 6.77 -12.84 20.84
C GLU A 341 7.32 -12.27 19.52
N TYR A 342 7.10 -10.97 19.27
CA TYR A 342 7.46 -10.28 18.03
C TYR A 342 8.21 -8.98 18.33
N PRO A 343 9.44 -9.08 18.87
CA PRO A 343 10.21 -7.93 19.28
C PRO A 343 10.57 -7.04 18.08
N LEU A 344 10.47 -5.72 18.29
CA LEU A 344 10.78 -4.76 17.26
C LEU A 344 12.28 -4.67 16.99
N HIS A 345 12.65 -4.44 15.74
CA HIS A 345 14.03 -4.12 15.36
C HIS A 345 14.43 -2.71 15.85
N PRO A 346 15.72 -2.47 16.09
CA PRO A 346 16.24 -1.22 16.64
C PRO A 346 15.74 0.05 15.93
N PRO A 347 15.72 0.16 14.58
CA PRO A 347 15.25 1.38 13.92
C PRO A 347 13.77 1.67 14.15
N VAL A 348 12.94 0.63 14.31
CA VAL A 348 11.50 0.79 14.59
C VAL A 348 11.29 1.29 16.02
N ARG A 349 11.98 0.68 17.01
CA ARG A 349 11.96 1.16 18.41
C ARG A 349 12.40 2.61 18.50
N ARG A 350 13.50 2.95 17.83
CA ARG A 350 14.03 4.32 17.82
C ARG A 350 13.06 5.31 17.20
N ALA A 351 12.41 4.95 16.09
CA ALA A 351 11.42 5.82 15.45
C ALA A 351 10.23 6.09 16.38
N LEU A 352 9.67 5.04 17.01
CA LEU A 352 8.57 5.18 17.97
C LEU A 352 8.96 6.02 19.18
N ALA A 353 10.14 5.79 19.78
CA ALA A 353 10.62 6.54 20.94
C ALA A 353 10.83 8.02 20.60
N LYS A 354 11.45 8.32 19.43
CA LYS A 354 11.64 9.70 18.97
C LYS A 354 10.30 10.40 18.69
N ALA A 355 9.31 9.70 18.11
CA ALA A 355 7.98 10.24 17.87
C ALA A 355 7.25 10.52 19.20
N ALA A 356 7.26 9.57 20.13
CA ALA A 356 6.65 9.74 21.46
C ALA A 356 7.25 10.94 22.19
N SER A 357 8.58 11.06 22.25
CA SER A 357 9.25 12.21 22.88
C SER A 357 8.88 13.55 22.23
N ALA A 358 8.80 13.60 20.88
CA ALA A 358 8.39 14.83 20.19
C ALA A 358 6.95 15.24 20.52
N LEU A 359 6.04 14.26 20.60
CA LEU A 359 4.63 14.48 20.93
C LEU A 359 4.46 14.94 22.39
N GLU A 360 5.18 14.33 23.32
CA GLU A 360 5.16 14.71 24.75
C GLU A 360 5.69 16.15 24.93
N ASN A 361 6.83 16.48 24.30
CA ASN A 361 7.41 17.82 24.33
C ASN A 361 6.48 18.89 23.71
N ALA A 362 5.66 18.51 22.74
CA ALA A 362 4.65 19.37 22.16
C ALA A 362 3.38 19.49 23.01
N GLY A 363 3.32 18.81 24.15
CA GLY A 363 2.21 18.89 25.13
C GLY A 363 1.01 17.99 24.80
N HIS A 364 1.19 16.93 24.01
CA HIS A 364 0.22 15.85 23.91
C HIS A 364 0.28 14.97 25.17
N LYS A 365 -0.85 14.38 25.54
CA LYS A 365 -0.89 13.43 26.67
C LYS A 365 -0.56 12.03 26.16
N LEU A 366 0.52 11.42 26.66
CA LEU A 366 0.87 10.05 26.33
C LEU A 366 0.42 9.09 27.43
N VAL A 367 -0.13 7.95 27.01
CA VAL A 367 -0.52 6.84 27.90
C VAL A 367 0.21 5.59 27.42
N TYR A 368 1.26 5.20 28.14
CA TYR A 368 2.00 3.97 27.84
C TYR A 368 1.16 2.76 28.25
N LEU A 369 0.67 2.02 27.26
CA LEU A 369 -0.20 0.88 27.47
C LEU A 369 0.62 -0.32 27.98
N PRO A 370 0.22 -0.96 29.08
CA PRO A 370 0.93 -2.13 29.59
C PRO A 370 0.74 -3.33 28.64
N GLN A 371 1.64 -4.31 28.73
CA GLN A 371 1.46 -5.62 28.13
C GLN A 371 0.16 -6.26 28.65
N ASP A 372 -0.62 -6.82 27.74
CA ASP A 372 -1.87 -7.52 28.07
C ASP A 372 -2.12 -8.64 27.04
N PRO A 373 -2.15 -9.90 27.46
CA PRO A 373 -2.36 -11.03 26.56
C PRO A 373 -3.73 -11.02 25.86
N LYS A 374 -4.70 -10.25 26.36
CA LYS A 374 -6.04 -10.12 25.74
C LYS A 374 -6.05 -9.16 24.54
N ARG A 375 -4.99 -8.38 24.34
CA ARG A 375 -4.92 -7.37 23.29
C ARG A 375 -3.54 -7.22 22.65
N ASN A 376 -2.66 -8.22 22.79
CA ASN A 376 -1.35 -8.19 22.16
C ASN A 376 -1.42 -8.46 20.65
N ALA A 377 -0.36 -8.11 19.94
CA ALA A 377 -0.30 -8.25 18.49
C ALA A 377 -0.30 -9.73 18.05
N GLY A 378 0.38 -10.59 18.80
CA GLY A 378 0.43 -12.03 18.52
C GLY A 378 -0.94 -12.70 18.55
N LEU A 379 -1.81 -12.37 19.52
CA LEU A 379 -3.19 -12.87 19.54
C LEU A 379 -3.97 -12.38 18.30
N GLY A 380 -3.87 -11.10 17.97
CA GLY A 380 -4.50 -10.53 16.77
C GLY A 380 -4.03 -11.24 15.49
N GLY A 381 -2.72 -11.49 15.37
CA GLY A 381 -2.14 -12.28 14.29
C GLY A 381 -2.72 -13.70 14.21
N ARG A 382 -2.74 -14.44 15.32
CA ARG A 382 -3.28 -15.80 15.38
C ARG A 382 -4.77 -15.88 15.00
N ILE A 383 -5.59 -14.93 15.46
CA ILE A 383 -6.99 -14.81 15.04
C ILE A 383 -7.08 -14.60 13.53
N GLY A 384 -6.33 -13.65 13.01
CA GLY A 384 -6.33 -13.29 11.59
C GLY A 384 -5.93 -14.46 10.69
N PHE A 385 -4.82 -15.11 11.00
CA PHE A 385 -4.36 -16.25 10.20
C PHE A 385 -5.28 -17.47 10.29
N GLN A 386 -5.89 -17.71 11.44
CA GLN A 386 -6.88 -18.78 11.54
C GLN A 386 -8.15 -18.46 10.74
N LEU A 387 -8.60 -17.21 10.70
CA LEU A 387 -9.68 -16.77 9.81
C LEU A 387 -9.29 -16.98 8.34
N PHE A 388 -8.07 -16.65 7.92
CA PHE A 388 -7.60 -16.93 6.56
C PHE A 388 -7.59 -18.43 6.23
N SER A 389 -7.23 -19.30 7.18
CA SER A 389 -7.23 -20.74 6.96
C SER A 389 -8.63 -21.35 6.73
N ILE A 390 -9.68 -20.66 7.20
CA ILE A 390 -11.08 -21.08 6.95
C ILE A 390 -11.53 -20.64 5.54
N MET A 391 -10.99 -19.55 5.04
CA MET A 391 -11.48 -18.85 3.87
C MET A 391 -10.98 -19.40 2.55
N GLY A 392 -10.04 -20.37 2.55
CA GLY A 392 -9.35 -20.60 1.34
C GLY A 392 -9.03 -22.03 0.90
N PRO A 393 -9.14 -22.28 -0.44
CA PRO A 393 -8.51 -23.44 -1.05
C PRO A 393 -6.99 -23.28 -1.02
N ASP A 394 -6.34 -24.39 -1.28
CA ASP A 394 -4.91 -24.50 -1.50
C ASP A 394 -4.43 -23.48 -2.56
N LEU A 395 -3.58 -22.55 -2.15
CA LEU A 395 -3.00 -21.50 -3.01
C LEU A 395 -2.25 -22.08 -4.21
N ASP A 396 -1.86 -23.35 -4.12
CA ASP A 396 -1.15 -24.07 -5.18
C ASP A 396 -2.05 -24.49 -6.35
N THR A 397 -3.37 -24.50 -6.20
CA THR A 397 -4.28 -25.11 -7.20
C THR A 397 -4.16 -24.42 -8.56
N VAL A 398 -4.07 -23.07 -8.59
CA VAL A 398 -3.98 -22.31 -9.85
C VAL A 398 -2.65 -22.53 -10.54
N SER A 399 -1.58 -22.46 -9.78
CA SER A 399 -0.24 -22.63 -10.34
C SER A 399 -0.03 -24.04 -10.89
N ARG A 400 -0.65 -25.05 -10.28
CA ARG A 400 -0.58 -26.46 -10.74
C ARG A 400 -1.26 -26.69 -12.08
N GLU A 401 -2.37 -25.99 -12.38
CA GLU A 401 -3.13 -26.19 -13.61
C GLU A 401 -2.34 -25.90 -14.87
N ILE A 402 -1.44 -24.93 -14.83
CA ILE A 402 -0.60 -24.52 -15.97
C ILE A 402 0.90 -24.80 -15.76
N GLY A 403 1.26 -25.39 -14.64
CA GLY A 403 2.66 -25.67 -14.29
C GLY A 403 3.45 -24.38 -13.97
N GLU A 404 2.78 -23.32 -13.55
CA GLU A 404 3.41 -22.09 -13.07
C GLU A 404 3.97 -22.33 -11.66
N PRO A 405 5.28 -22.09 -11.39
CA PRO A 405 5.84 -22.28 -10.05
C PRO A 405 5.39 -21.17 -9.10
N LEU A 406 5.30 -21.49 -7.82
CA LEU A 406 5.21 -20.45 -6.80
C LEU A 406 6.52 -19.65 -6.77
N VAL A 407 6.42 -18.32 -6.64
CA VAL A 407 7.59 -17.47 -6.38
C VAL A 407 8.08 -17.70 -4.95
N ASN A 408 9.36 -17.37 -4.70
CA ASN A 408 9.99 -17.71 -3.44
C ASN A 408 9.29 -17.11 -2.22
N SER A 409 8.89 -15.85 -2.29
CA SER A 409 8.17 -15.17 -1.20
C SER A 409 6.85 -15.86 -0.82
N VAL A 410 6.14 -16.44 -1.81
CA VAL A 410 4.91 -17.23 -1.57
C VAL A 410 5.22 -18.59 -0.99
N ALA A 411 6.21 -19.30 -1.53
CA ALA A 411 6.61 -20.61 -1.04
C ALA A 411 7.03 -20.58 0.44
N ILE A 412 7.69 -19.51 0.87
CA ILE A 412 8.07 -19.29 2.27
C ILE A 412 6.85 -18.92 3.13
N ALA A 413 5.94 -18.09 2.62
CA ALA A 413 4.79 -17.57 3.39
C ALA A 413 3.72 -18.64 3.69
N VAL A 414 3.62 -19.68 2.91
CA VAL A 414 2.66 -20.79 3.12
C VAL A 414 2.94 -21.60 4.40
N HIS A 415 4.16 -21.56 4.91
CA HIS A 415 4.63 -22.41 6.01
C HIS A 415 4.36 -21.95 7.45
N PRO A 416 4.20 -20.64 7.78
CA PRO A 416 4.26 -20.15 9.17
C PRO A 416 3.18 -20.66 10.09
N PHE A 417 2.00 -20.90 9.57
CA PHE A 417 0.80 -21.14 10.36
C PHE A 417 0.30 -22.58 10.38
N ALA A 418 0.93 -23.48 9.61
CA ALA A 418 0.61 -24.89 9.59
C ALA A 418 0.81 -25.57 10.97
N ASN A 419 1.67 -24.99 11.83
CA ASN A 419 2.01 -25.52 13.16
C ASN A 419 1.71 -24.53 14.31
N GLY A 420 0.88 -23.48 14.08
CA GLY A 420 0.69 -22.41 15.04
C GLY A 420 -0.27 -22.72 16.20
N ASN A 421 -0.04 -22.09 17.34
CA ASN A 421 -0.99 -22.04 18.47
C ASN A 421 -2.23 -21.26 18.08
N PHE A 422 -3.13 -21.86 17.36
CA PHE A 422 -4.40 -21.23 17.01
C PHE A 422 -5.30 -21.07 18.24
N PRO A 423 -6.05 -19.94 18.36
CA PRO A 423 -6.93 -19.70 19.49
C PRO A 423 -8.13 -20.65 19.55
N VAL A 424 -8.46 -21.31 18.44
CA VAL A 424 -9.56 -22.28 18.35
C VAL A 424 -9.00 -23.60 17.78
N PRO A 425 -9.40 -24.77 18.32
CA PRO A 425 -8.94 -26.06 17.80
C PRO A 425 -9.14 -26.20 16.29
N PRO A 426 -8.12 -26.65 15.53
CA PRO A 426 -8.17 -26.72 14.07
C PRO A 426 -9.04 -27.85 13.51
N ASP A 427 -9.36 -28.86 14.31
CA ASP A 427 -10.12 -30.07 13.98
C ASP A 427 -11.64 -29.91 14.07
N LEU A 428 -12.15 -28.75 14.49
CA LEU A 428 -13.57 -28.45 14.50
C LEU A 428 -14.11 -28.29 13.07
N ASP A 429 -15.40 -28.61 12.89
CA ASP A 429 -16.09 -28.29 11.64
C ASP A 429 -16.10 -26.76 11.36
N THR A 430 -16.17 -26.39 10.10
CA THR A 430 -16.05 -24.99 9.67
C THR A 430 -17.05 -24.06 10.34
N PRO A 431 -18.37 -24.35 10.43
CA PRO A 431 -19.31 -23.48 11.12
C PRO A 431 -18.99 -23.28 12.61
N THR A 432 -18.68 -24.35 13.33
CA THR A 432 -18.31 -24.29 14.76
C THR A 432 -17.01 -23.52 14.96
N LYS A 433 -15.99 -23.77 14.12
CA LYS A 433 -14.71 -23.05 14.14
C LYS A 433 -14.91 -21.56 13.93
N LEU A 434 -15.69 -21.16 12.92
CA LEU A 434 -16.00 -19.77 12.62
C LEU A 434 -16.75 -19.09 13.78
N SER A 435 -17.76 -19.75 14.35
CA SER A 435 -18.49 -19.22 15.50
C SER A 435 -17.57 -18.94 16.68
N ARG A 436 -16.72 -19.91 17.06
CA ARG A 436 -15.76 -19.73 18.17
C ARG A 436 -14.68 -18.69 17.88
N LEU A 437 -14.21 -18.61 16.63
CA LEU A 437 -13.28 -17.54 16.25
C LEU A 437 -13.90 -16.15 16.37
N ASN A 438 -15.17 -16.00 16.01
CA ASN A 438 -15.89 -14.75 16.20
C ASN A 438 -16.08 -14.40 17.68
N GLU A 439 -16.27 -15.38 18.57
CA GLU A 439 -16.26 -15.15 20.03
C GLU A 439 -14.91 -14.63 20.51
N VAL A 440 -13.81 -15.27 20.11
CA VAL A 440 -12.44 -14.82 20.46
C VAL A 440 -12.16 -13.44 19.90
N ARG A 441 -12.53 -13.19 18.64
CA ARG A 441 -12.41 -11.87 18.00
C ARG A 441 -13.21 -10.80 18.73
N PHE A 442 -14.41 -11.13 19.21
CA PHE A 442 -15.25 -10.19 19.97
C PHE A 442 -14.59 -9.80 21.30
N GLU A 443 -14.05 -10.76 22.06
CA GLU A 443 -13.33 -10.46 23.30
C GLU A 443 -12.05 -9.64 23.04
N TYR A 444 -11.35 -9.91 21.95
CA TYR A 444 -10.20 -9.11 21.53
C TYR A 444 -10.59 -7.66 21.17
N LEU A 445 -11.70 -7.46 20.42
CA LEU A 445 -12.25 -6.16 20.12
C LEU A 445 -12.69 -5.40 21.38
N LYS A 446 -13.36 -6.10 22.31
CA LYS A 446 -13.80 -5.54 23.59
C LYS A 446 -12.64 -5.05 24.44
N ALA A 447 -11.55 -5.81 24.54
CA ALA A 447 -10.36 -5.42 25.29
C ALA A 447 -9.73 -4.12 24.72
N TRP A 448 -9.69 -3.96 23.40
CA TRP A 448 -9.24 -2.72 22.77
C TRP A 448 -10.22 -1.56 22.98
N GLN A 449 -11.53 -1.80 22.87
CA GLN A 449 -12.55 -0.80 23.12
C GLN A 449 -12.50 -0.28 24.57
N GLU A 450 -12.34 -1.18 25.55
CA GLU A 450 -12.14 -0.83 26.95
C GLU A 450 -10.86 0.00 27.15
N THR A 451 -9.77 -0.36 26.47
CA THR A 451 -8.51 0.39 26.50
C THR A 451 -8.70 1.84 26.03
N TYR A 452 -9.41 2.06 24.92
CA TYR A 452 -9.72 3.41 24.42
C TYR A 452 -10.58 4.20 25.40
N ARG A 453 -11.65 3.60 25.91
CA ARG A 453 -12.63 4.22 26.79
C ARG A 453 -12.00 4.60 28.15
N ASP A 454 -11.34 3.65 28.79
CA ASP A 454 -10.86 3.80 30.17
C ASP A 454 -9.67 4.77 30.27
N ASN A 455 -8.87 4.86 29.21
CA ASN A 455 -7.76 5.80 29.11
C ASN A 455 -8.14 7.09 28.35
N LYS A 456 -9.37 7.21 27.83
CA LYS A 456 -9.87 8.35 27.06
C LYS A 456 -8.95 8.67 25.87
N LEU A 457 -8.53 7.63 25.13
CA LEU A 457 -7.62 7.79 24.02
C LEU A 457 -8.33 8.37 22.79
N ASP A 458 -7.68 9.29 22.12
CA ASP A 458 -8.06 9.74 20.77
C ASP A 458 -7.58 8.74 19.73
N VAL A 459 -6.30 8.35 19.81
CA VAL A 459 -5.65 7.42 18.89
C VAL A 459 -4.58 6.60 19.61
N ILE A 460 -4.09 5.57 18.92
CA ILE A 460 -2.92 4.78 19.31
C ILE A 460 -1.77 5.06 18.33
N LEU A 461 -0.58 5.25 18.89
CA LEU A 461 0.70 5.21 18.20
C LEU A 461 1.29 3.80 18.34
N ALA A 462 1.53 3.14 17.22
CA ALA A 462 2.01 1.77 17.16
C ALA A 462 3.10 1.58 16.09
N PRO A 463 3.87 0.48 16.13
CA PRO A 463 4.70 0.10 15.00
C PRO A 463 3.83 -0.35 13.81
N GLY A 464 4.32 -0.12 12.58
CA GLY A 464 3.71 -0.67 11.36
C GLY A 464 4.16 -2.10 11.06
N ALA A 465 5.32 -2.50 11.60
CA ALA A 465 5.90 -3.84 11.46
C ALA A 465 6.97 -4.06 12.52
N VAL A 466 7.49 -5.28 12.63
CA VAL A 466 8.68 -5.57 13.45
C VAL A 466 9.93 -4.88 12.89
N THR A 467 9.95 -4.61 11.59
CA THR A 467 11.11 -4.14 10.83
C THR A 467 10.77 -2.96 9.93
N THR A 468 11.78 -2.42 9.24
CA THR A 468 11.65 -1.52 8.09
C THR A 468 11.71 -2.32 6.77
N ALA A 469 12.02 -1.68 5.62
CA ALA A 469 12.37 -2.42 4.42
C ALA A 469 13.64 -3.25 4.67
N ILE A 470 13.61 -4.53 4.33
CA ILE A 470 14.69 -5.52 4.51
C ILE A 470 14.97 -6.24 3.19
N PRO A 471 16.02 -7.05 3.09
CA PRO A 471 16.30 -7.83 1.90
C PRO A 471 15.10 -8.64 1.42
N HIS A 472 15.02 -8.84 0.11
CA HIS A 472 13.94 -9.61 -0.51
C HIS A 472 13.79 -11.01 0.11
N ASP A 473 12.55 -11.52 0.12
CA ASP A 473 12.20 -12.86 0.64
C ASP A 473 12.41 -13.06 2.16
N THR A 474 12.58 -11.98 2.94
CA THR A 474 12.89 -12.09 4.38
C THR A 474 11.92 -11.35 5.31
N TYR A 475 10.82 -10.77 4.80
CA TYR A 475 10.01 -9.80 5.55
C TYR A 475 9.33 -10.37 6.81
N GLY A 476 8.98 -11.63 6.84
CA GLY A 476 8.27 -12.23 7.98
C GLY A 476 6.76 -11.97 7.99
N VAL A 477 6.16 -12.05 9.19
CA VAL A 477 4.70 -12.00 9.36
C VAL A 477 4.18 -10.60 9.68
N PRO A 478 3.03 -10.17 9.11
CA PRO A 478 2.53 -8.81 9.24
C PRO A 478 1.64 -8.60 10.47
N ILE A 479 2.02 -9.06 11.65
CA ILE A 479 1.14 -9.06 12.83
C ILE A 479 0.72 -7.67 13.29
N TYR A 480 1.64 -6.67 13.25
CA TYR A 480 1.37 -5.28 13.67
C TYR A 480 0.45 -4.51 12.72
N THR A 481 0.20 -5.04 11.54
CA THR A 481 -0.83 -4.53 10.63
C THR A 481 -2.08 -5.39 10.63
N LEU A 482 -1.93 -6.74 10.60
CA LEU A 482 -3.05 -7.68 10.56
C LEU A 482 -4.02 -7.52 11.74
N MET A 483 -3.51 -7.28 12.94
CA MET A 483 -4.35 -7.08 14.13
C MET A 483 -5.41 -5.98 13.94
N TRP A 484 -5.09 -4.92 13.21
CA TRP A 484 -6.01 -3.82 12.94
C TRP A 484 -7.02 -4.13 11.84
N ASN A 485 -6.72 -5.12 10.95
CA ASN A 485 -7.73 -5.69 10.04
C ASN A 485 -8.70 -6.61 10.80
N VAL A 486 -8.21 -7.41 11.74
CA VAL A 486 -9.05 -8.25 12.61
C VAL A 486 -10.07 -7.41 13.38
N LEU A 487 -9.67 -6.22 13.84
CA LEU A 487 -10.49 -5.24 14.56
C LEU A 487 -11.31 -4.34 13.64
N ASP A 488 -10.97 -4.30 12.35
CA ASP A 488 -11.50 -3.35 11.38
C ASP A 488 -11.30 -1.87 11.78
N PHE A 489 -10.18 -1.56 12.43
CA PHE A 489 -9.82 -0.20 12.81
C PHE A 489 -9.10 0.53 11.68
N PRO A 490 -9.47 1.80 11.35
CA PRO A 490 -8.72 2.61 10.41
C PRO A 490 -7.31 2.85 10.94
N ALA A 491 -6.33 2.76 10.04
CA ALA A 491 -4.92 2.89 10.40
C ALA A 491 -4.10 3.49 9.26
N GLY A 492 -3.18 4.40 9.61
CA GLY A 492 -2.35 5.07 8.62
C GLY A 492 -0.88 5.07 8.98
N ILE A 493 -0.04 5.06 7.96
CA ILE A 493 1.42 5.12 8.06
C ILE A 493 1.91 6.55 7.86
N ILE A 494 2.78 6.98 8.75
CA ILE A 494 3.53 8.24 8.65
C ILE A 494 5.01 7.89 8.53
N PRO A 495 5.69 8.24 7.42
CA PRO A 495 7.13 8.03 7.28
C PRO A 495 7.88 8.94 8.25
N PHE A 496 8.76 8.37 9.07
CA PHE A 496 9.47 9.10 10.11
C PHE A 496 10.88 8.54 10.35
N GLY A 497 11.86 9.11 9.70
CA GLY A 497 13.26 8.74 9.87
C GLY A 497 13.79 7.75 8.83
N LYS A 498 14.97 7.26 9.13
CA LYS A 498 15.66 6.22 8.36
C LYS A 498 16.40 5.30 9.31
N SER A 499 16.55 4.05 8.95
CA SER A 499 17.48 3.12 9.59
C SER A 499 18.91 3.64 9.47
N SER A 500 19.71 3.42 10.50
CA SER A 500 21.10 3.86 10.55
C SER A 500 21.96 2.76 11.16
N LYS A 501 22.92 2.23 10.42
CA LYS A 501 23.86 1.23 10.93
C LYS A 501 24.70 1.71 12.12
N PHE A 502 24.74 3.03 12.37
CA PHE A 502 25.45 3.62 13.51
C PHE A 502 24.56 3.80 14.74
N GLU A 503 23.30 4.28 14.56
CA GLU A 503 22.35 4.46 15.67
C GLU A 503 21.66 3.13 16.03
N ASP A 504 21.49 2.22 15.07
CA ASP A 504 20.76 0.95 15.17
C ASP A 504 21.72 -0.24 15.01
N SER A 505 22.90 -0.17 15.61
CA SER A 505 24.03 -1.10 15.37
C SER A 505 23.86 -2.49 15.97
N GLU A 506 22.80 -2.75 16.74
CA GLU A 506 22.52 -4.05 17.34
C GLU A 506 21.98 -5.04 16.28
N HIS A 507 22.69 -6.15 16.06
CA HIS A 507 22.18 -7.26 15.24
C HIS A 507 21.12 -8.05 15.99
N VAL A 508 19.96 -8.32 15.35
CA VAL A 508 18.91 -9.16 15.94
C VAL A 508 18.76 -10.43 15.11
N LYS A 509 18.92 -11.57 15.77
CA LYS A 509 18.67 -12.90 15.20
C LYS A 509 17.20 -13.25 15.33
N ALA A 510 16.63 -13.79 14.25
CA ALA A 510 15.31 -14.39 14.26
C ALA A 510 15.17 -15.43 15.38
N LYS A 511 14.08 -15.37 16.12
CA LYS A 511 13.74 -16.32 17.18
C LYS A 511 12.87 -17.47 16.68
N ALA A 512 12.12 -17.24 15.62
CA ALA A 512 11.26 -18.21 14.95
C ALA A 512 11.56 -18.25 13.45
N PRO A 513 11.21 -19.32 12.73
CA PRO A 513 11.51 -19.48 11.29
C PRO A 513 11.00 -18.35 10.40
N PHE A 514 10.10 -17.52 10.88
CA PHE A 514 9.44 -16.46 10.12
C PHE A 514 9.70 -15.06 10.66
N ASP A 515 10.51 -14.94 11.69
CA ASP A 515 11.00 -13.64 12.13
C ASP A 515 12.14 -13.22 11.20
N PRO A 516 12.18 -11.98 10.74
CA PRO A 516 13.32 -11.51 9.97
C PRO A 516 14.55 -11.31 10.86
N ASP A 517 15.72 -11.65 10.35
CA ASP A 517 16.99 -11.18 10.92
C ASP A 517 17.10 -9.66 10.70
N TYR A 518 17.64 -8.94 11.67
CA TYR A 518 18.03 -7.55 11.48
C TYR A 518 19.55 -7.44 11.34
N ILE A 519 19.97 -6.91 10.18
CA ILE A 519 21.36 -6.66 9.82
C ILE A 519 21.49 -5.17 9.50
N PRO A 520 22.15 -4.38 10.38
CA PRO A 520 22.23 -2.92 10.24
C PRO A 520 22.72 -2.45 8.87
N GLU A 521 23.76 -3.09 8.34
CA GLU A 521 24.38 -2.75 7.06
C GLU A 521 23.42 -2.97 5.87
N ALA A 522 22.60 -4.00 5.94
CA ALA A 522 21.65 -4.34 4.87
C ALA A 522 20.50 -3.33 4.77
N THR A 523 20.12 -2.71 5.90
CA THR A 523 18.97 -1.79 5.97
C THR A 523 19.36 -0.32 6.06
N ASP A 524 20.66 -0.01 6.05
CA ASP A 524 21.15 1.37 6.21
C ASP A 524 20.52 2.34 5.20
N GLY A 525 19.91 3.41 5.70
CA GLY A 525 19.19 4.40 4.90
C GLY A 525 17.76 4.03 4.50
N ALA A 526 17.29 2.82 4.82
CA ALA A 526 15.89 2.45 4.59
C ALA A 526 14.92 3.35 5.38
N PRO A 527 13.77 3.76 4.81
CA PRO A 527 12.78 4.54 5.55
C PRO A 527 12.30 3.82 6.81
N THR A 528 12.06 4.58 7.87
CA THR A 528 11.32 4.12 9.05
C THR A 528 9.98 4.83 9.13
N ALA A 529 9.01 4.25 9.84
CA ALA A 529 7.67 4.79 9.93
C ALA A 529 7.04 4.50 11.29
N ILE A 530 5.97 5.23 11.57
CA ILE A 530 5.05 5.01 12.69
C ILE A 530 3.65 4.77 12.15
N GLN A 531 2.80 4.14 12.92
CA GLN A 531 1.41 3.85 12.57
C GLN A 531 0.47 4.54 13.57
N ILE A 532 -0.58 5.23 13.05
CA ILE A 532 -1.65 5.84 13.85
C ILE A 532 -2.93 5.06 13.63
N ILE A 533 -3.64 4.73 14.70
CA ILE A 533 -4.84 3.92 14.69
C ILE A 533 -5.95 4.61 15.45
N ALA A 534 -7.18 4.55 14.92
CA ALA A 534 -8.39 4.98 15.61
C ALA A 534 -9.42 3.84 15.67
N PRO A 535 -10.45 3.92 16.51
CA PRO A 535 -11.53 2.94 16.54
C PRO A 535 -12.32 2.89 15.22
N ARG A 536 -13.02 1.79 15.00
CA ARG A 536 -13.84 1.57 13.80
C ARG A 536 -14.77 2.76 13.52
N TYR A 537 -14.87 3.19 12.26
CA TYR A 537 -15.63 4.35 11.78
C TYR A 537 -15.17 5.70 12.35
N ARG A 538 -13.90 5.77 12.78
CA ARG A 538 -13.23 7.02 13.16
C ARG A 538 -12.10 7.37 12.20
N ASP A 539 -12.38 7.21 10.91
CA ASP A 539 -11.42 7.45 9.82
C ASP A 539 -10.97 8.91 9.78
N GLU A 540 -11.90 9.84 9.96
CA GLU A 540 -11.63 11.27 9.99
C GLU A 540 -10.77 11.67 11.19
N GLU A 541 -11.06 11.11 12.37
CA GLU A 541 -10.23 11.29 13.57
C GLU A 541 -8.83 10.72 13.38
N CYS A 542 -8.73 9.56 12.71
CA CYS A 542 -7.44 8.94 12.40
C CYS A 542 -6.60 9.83 11.49
N LEU A 543 -7.14 10.29 10.36
CA LEU A 543 -6.44 11.18 9.41
C LEU A 543 -6.10 12.54 10.03
N ARG A 544 -7.02 13.13 10.81
CA ARG A 544 -6.73 14.35 11.56
C ARG A 544 -5.59 14.16 12.55
N ALA A 545 -5.58 13.04 13.29
CA ALA A 545 -4.49 12.72 14.21
C ALA A 545 -3.17 12.49 13.47
N MET A 546 -3.18 11.81 12.33
CA MET A 546 -2.01 11.67 11.47
C MET A 546 -1.42 13.03 11.10
N ARG A 547 -2.24 13.99 10.67
CA ARG A 547 -1.82 15.36 10.31
C ARG A 547 -1.20 16.09 11.51
N ILE A 548 -1.83 16.04 12.68
CA ILE A 548 -1.31 16.65 13.91
C ILE A 548 0.02 16.02 14.32
N VAL A 549 0.11 14.69 14.29
CA VAL A 549 1.32 13.95 14.64
C VAL A 549 2.44 14.25 13.65
N ASP A 550 2.19 14.18 12.33
CA ASP A 550 3.20 14.46 11.30
C ASP A 550 3.76 15.89 11.41
N LYS A 551 2.89 16.89 11.55
CA LYS A 551 3.28 18.28 11.77
C LYS A 551 4.18 18.42 13.00
N THR A 552 3.81 17.77 14.11
CA THR A 552 4.55 17.82 15.38
C THR A 552 5.95 17.21 15.24
N ILE A 553 6.05 16.00 14.68
CA ILE A 553 7.34 15.30 14.56
C ILE A 553 8.27 15.93 13.51
N ARG A 554 7.73 16.60 12.49
CA ARG A 554 8.51 17.37 11.52
C ARG A 554 9.09 18.64 12.12
N ASN A 555 8.29 19.40 12.87
CA ASN A 555 8.73 20.62 13.54
C ASN A 555 9.86 20.34 14.55
N SER A 556 9.76 19.23 15.30
CA SER A 556 10.81 18.83 16.24
C SER A 556 12.17 18.51 15.57
N ARG A 557 12.18 18.25 14.26
CA ARG A 557 13.43 18.07 13.48
C ARG A 557 13.97 19.40 12.98
N ALA A 558 13.11 20.30 12.55
CA ALA A 558 13.53 21.62 12.05
C ALA A 558 14.20 22.48 13.14
N GLU A 559 13.79 22.29 14.42
CA GLU A 559 14.41 22.97 15.56
C GLU A 559 15.79 22.41 15.98
N LYS A 560 16.21 21.25 15.42
CA LYS A 560 17.49 20.59 15.71
C LYS A 560 18.52 20.72 14.59
N LEU A 561 18.17 21.36 13.48
CA LEU A 561 19.03 21.71 12.35
C LEU A 561 19.37 23.22 12.34
#